data_8ebb5eb678804d1a3582034f8e9d8271
#
_entry.id   8ebb5eb678804d1a3582034f8e9d8271
#
_cell.length_a   1.000
_cell.length_b   1.000
_cell.length_c   1.000
_cell.angle_alpha   90.00
_cell.angle_beta   90.00
_cell.angle_gamma   90.00
#
_symmetry.space_group_name_H-M   'P 1'
#
loop_
_entity.id
_entity.type
_entity.pdbx_description
1 polymer ?
#
loop_
_entity_poly.entity_id
_entity_poly.type
_entity_poly.pdbx_seq_one_letter_code
_entity_poly.pdbx_strand_id
1 'polypeptide(L)'
;KGMSQDELAEKVFVSRQAVSRWENGETVPNTETLKLLSEVFDVSINTLLGSPRKLICQCCGMPLEDDDIIGHNHDGSFNEDYCKWCYADGTYTYNDMDDLIEVCVKNMVSENFTEEQARSYMKELLPTLDYWKKYDELSDNGQFEEFKKKLINEINELNVDGMPKVEKLNALVGKYVNLEYRLPNGQAAKFLNEA
;
A
#
# COMPACT_ATOMS: atom_id res chain seq x y z
N LYS A 1 -4.09 -0.59 26.53
CA LYS A 1 -2.66 -0.88 26.84
C LYS A 1 -2.25 -0.51 28.29
N GLY A 2 -3.20 -0.18 29.20
CA GLY A 2 -2.93 0.06 30.63
C GLY A 2 -2.09 1.30 30.93
N MET A 3 -2.05 2.29 30.05
CA MET A 3 -1.39 3.58 30.28
C MET A 3 -2.24 4.52 31.13
N SER A 4 -1.60 5.31 31.96
CA SER A 4 -2.25 6.42 32.68
C SER A 4 -2.50 7.61 31.74
N GLN A 5 -3.38 8.54 32.16
CA GLN A 5 -3.62 9.78 31.39
C GLN A 5 -2.34 10.64 31.28
N ASP A 6 -1.47 10.62 32.28
CA ASP A 6 -0.21 11.35 32.23
C ASP A 6 0.76 10.75 31.22
N GLU A 7 0.92 9.43 31.22
CA GLU A 7 1.78 8.73 30.26
C GLU A 7 1.29 8.89 28.81
N LEU A 8 -0.03 8.85 28.58
CA LEU A 8 -0.59 9.08 27.26
C LEU A 8 -0.38 10.54 26.82
N ALA A 9 -0.63 11.49 27.71
CA ALA A 9 -0.46 12.91 27.44
C ALA A 9 0.99 13.26 27.02
N GLU A 10 1.97 12.67 27.69
CA GLU A 10 3.39 12.82 27.35
C GLU A 10 3.70 12.26 25.94
N LYS A 11 3.19 11.07 25.62
CA LYS A 11 3.45 10.41 24.33
C LYS A 11 2.85 11.16 23.12
N VAL A 12 1.71 11.84 23.31
CA VAL A 12 1.03 12.57 22.23
C VAL A 12 1.15 14.09 22.36
N PHE A 13 2.08 14.56 23.19
CA PHE A 13 2.47 15.97 23.36
C PHE A 13 1.30 16.90 23.70
N VAL A 14 0.41 16.48 24.60
CA VAL A 14 -0.72 17.26 25.08
C VAL A 14 -0.76 17.36 26.60
N SER A 15 -1.69 18.14 27.16
CA SER A 15 -1.89 18.16 28.60
C SER A 15 -2.72 16.96 29.08
N ARG A 16 -2.51 16.50 30.31
CA ARG A 16 -3.35 15.49 30.96
C ARG A 16 -4.84 15.87 30.92
N GLN A 17 -5.17 17.16 31.08
CA GLN A 17 -6.55 17.63 31.00
C GLN A 17 -7.18 17.40 29.62
N ALA A 18 -6.40 17.50 28.56
CA ALA A 18 -6.90 17.19 27.21
C ALA A 18 -7.29 15.71 27.12
N VAL A 19 -6.42 14.80 27.58
CA VAL A 19 -6.72 13.35 27.59
C VAL A 19 -7.98 13.08 28.44
N SER A 20 -8.07 13.66 29.61
CA SER A 20 -9.24 13.51 30.51
C SER A 20 -10.54 13.96 29.81
N ARG A 21 -10.51 15.07 29.07
CA ARG A 21 -11.68 15.56 28.33
C ARG A 21 -12.08 14.63 27.19
N TRP A 22 -11.10 14.01 26.49
CA TRP A 22 -11.39 13.03 25.45
C TRP A 22 -12.03 11.78 26.01
N GLU A 23 -11.51 11.25 27.13
CA GLU A 23 -12.07 10.08 27.78
C GLU A 23 -13.49 10.33 28.34
N ASN A 24 -13.79 11.57 28.75
CA ASN A 24 -15.13 11.97 29.17
C ASN A 24 -16.06 12.36 28.02
N GLY A 25 -15.59 12.36 26.77
CA GLY A 25 -16.37 12.74 25.60
C GLY A 25 -16.67 14.25 25.50
N GLU A 26 -15.97 15.11 26.29
CA GLU A 26 -16.18 16.55 26.27
C GLU A 26 -15.57 17.21 25.03
N THR A 27 -14.48 16.66 24.52
CA THR A 27 -13.79 17.12 23.32
C THR A 27 -13.24 15.92 22.54
N VAL A 28 -12.88 16.14 21.30
CA VAL A 28 -12.21 15.14 20.44
C VAL A 28 -10.78 15.58 20.11
N PRO A 29 -9.84 14.65 19.95
CA PRO A 29 -8.50 14.96 19.46
C PRO A 29 -8.55 15.57 18.07
N ASN A 30 -7.63 16.48 17.76
CA ASN A 30 -7.45 16.98 16.41
C ASN A 30 -6.73 15.93 15.52
N THR A 31 -6.69 16.17 14.21
CA THR A 31 -6.13 15.22 13.24
C THR A 31 -4.68 14.85 13.54
N GLU A 32 -3.84 15.80 13.95
CA GLU A 32 -2.43 15.53 14.25
C GLU A 32 -2.31 14.63 15.51
N THR A 33 -3.14 14.91 16.52
CA THR A 33 -3.18 14.06 17.71
C THR A 33 -3.74 12.66 17.41
N LEU A 34 -4.71 12.54 16.50
CA LEU A 34 -5.23 11.23 16.06
C LEU A 34 -4.15 10.40 15.39
N LYS A 35 -3.25 10.99 14.60
CA LYS A 35 -2.09 10.29 14.02
C LYS A 35 -1.18 9.74 15.11
N LEU A 36 -0.81 10.57 16.09
CA LEU A 36 0.02 10.14 17.21
C LEU A 36 -0.65 9.05 18.06
N LEU A 37 -1.96 9.15 18.28
CA LEU A 37 -2.73 8.12 18.99
C LEU A 37 -2.76 6.80 18.21
N SER A 38 -2.89 6.87 16.90
CA SER A 38 -2.82 5.72 16.00
C SER A 38 -1.48 4.97 16.16
N GLU A 39 -0.37 5.68 16.15
CA GLU A 39 0.97 5.12 16.37
C GLU A 39 1.14 4.56 17.80
N VAL A 40 0.75 5.31 18.84
CA VAL A 40 0.88 4.88 20.24
C VAL A 40 0.06 3.64 20.54
N PHE A 41 -1.13 3.54 19.98
CA PHE A 41 -2.02 2.40 20.19
C PHE A 41 -1.84 1.29 19.16
N ASP A 42 -1.10 1.54 18.08
CA ASP A 42 -0.92 0.61 16.98
C ASP A 42 -2.29 0.18 16.42
N VAL A 43 -3.10 1.17 16.04
CA VAL A 43 -4.42 0.99 15.45
C VAL A 43 -4.66 2.07 14.39
N SER A 44 -5.49 1.79 13.40
CA SER A 44 -5.78 2.81 12.38
C SER A 44 -6.61 3.98 12.92
N ILE A 45 -6.52 5.13 12.25
CA ILE A 45 -7.34 6.31 12.60
C ILE A 45 -8.85 5.99 12.49
N ASN A 46 -9.25 5.18 11.51
CA ASN A 46 -10.65 4.76 11.36
C ASN A 46 -11.12 3.92 12.55
N THR A 47 -10.26 3.08 13.11
CA THR A 47 -10.53 2.34 14.35
C THR A 47 -10.74 3.29 15.52
N LEU A 48 -9.87 4.30 15.67
CA LEU A 48 -10.03 5.33 16.72
C LEU A 48 -11.32 6.14 16.60
N LEU A 49 -11.75 6.40 15.36
CA LEU A 49 -13.01 7.12 15.09
C LEU A 49 -14.25 6.22 15.19
N GLY A 50 -14.10 4.92 15.43
CA GLY A 50 -15.20 3.97 15.49
C GLY A 50 -15.94 3.83 14.16
N SER A 51 -15.31 4.18 13.05
CA SER A 51 -15.90 4.07 11.72
C SER A 51 -15.98 2.59 11.30
N PRO A 52 -17.16 2.08 10.91
CA PRO A 52 -17.27 0.70 10.44
C PRO A 52 -16.46 0.56 9.16
N ARG A 53 -15.50 -0.36 9.15
CA ARG A 53 -14.72 -0.66 7.96
C ARG A 53 -15.56 -1.46 6.98
N LYS A 54 -15.69 -0.94 5.79
CA LYS A 54 -16.13 -1.68 4.59
C LYS A 54 -15.01 -1.67 3.53
N LEU A 55 -13.78 -1.61 4.01
CA LEU A 55 -12.64 -1.53 3.13
C LEU A 55 -12.27 -2.93 2.64
N ILE A 56 -11.95 -2.99 1.37
CA ILE A 56 -11.33 -4.15 0.74
C ILE A 56 -9.96 -3.74 0.22
N CYS A 57 -9.02 -4.66 0.25
CA CYS A 57 -7.70 -4.46 -0.32
C CYS A 57 -7.79 -4.14 -1.81
N GLN A 58 -7.29 -2.99 -2.23
CA GLN A 58 -7.34 -2.52 -3.62
C GLN A 58 -6.39 -3.29 -4.56
N CYS A 59 -5.66 -4.28 -4.04
CA CYS A 59 -4.83 -5.18 -4.83
C CYS A 59 -5.45 -6.58 -4.97
N CYS A 60 -5.90 -7.23 -3.88
CA CYS A 60 -6.42 -8.60 -3.92
C CYS A 60 -7.91 -8.73 -3.58
N GLY A 61 -8.57 -7.66 -3.16
CA GLY A 61 -10.00 -7.64 -2.85
C GLY A 61 -10.39 -8.27 -1.50
N MET A 62 -9.42 -8.75 -0.68
CA MET A 62 -9.77 -9.28 0.64
C MET A 62 -10.30 -8.19 1.57
N PRO A 63 -11.29 -8.48 2.44
CA PRO A 63 -11.77 -7.53 3.43
C PRO A 63 -10.66 -7.10 4.41
N LEU A 64 -10.61 -5.81 4.75
CA LEU A 64 -9.69 -5.23 5.73
C LEU A 64 -10.43 -5.01 7.05
N GLU A 65 -10.81 -6.09 7.73
CA GLU A 65 -11.66 -6.06 8.92
C GLU A 65 -10.90 -5.69 10.20
N ASP A 66 -9.64 -6.08 10.28
CA ASP A 66 -8.77 -5.87 11.45
C ASP A 66 -7.55 -5.03 11.11
N ASP A 67 -7.03 -4.29 12.11
CA ASP A 67 -5.80 -3.50 11.96
C ASP A 67 -4.58 -4.38 11.65
N ASP A 68 -4.53 -5.58 12.24
CA ASP A 68 -3.44 -6.54 12.06
C ASP A 68 -3.22 -6.99 10.60
N ILE A 69 -4.20 -6.82 9.72
CA ILE A 69 -4.10 -7.22 8.32
C ILE A 69 -3.85 -6.07 7.36
N ILE A 70 -3.82 -4.83 7.85
CA ILE A 70 -3.57 -3.63 7.03
C ILE A 70 -2.07 -3.50 6.75
N GLY A 71 -1.75 -3.04 5.54
CA GLY A 71 -0.39 -2.73 5.12
C GLY A 71 0.14 -1.46 5.79
N HIS A 72 1.47 -1.33 5.84
CA HIS A 72 2.14 -0.17 6.41
C HIS A 72 3.00 0.53 5.37
N ASN A 73 3.03 1.86 5.47
CA ASN A 73 3.93 2.71 4.72
C ASN A 73 5.36 2.63 5.31
N HIS A 74 6.32 3.21 4.60
CA HIS A 74 7.73 3.27 5.03
C HIS A 74 7.94 3.94 6.39
N ASP A 75 7.07 4.86 6.77
CA ASP A 75 7.08 5.58 8.04
C ASP A 75 6.34 4.84 9.17
N GLY A 76 5.86 3.62 8.91
CA GLY A 76 5.11 2.80 9.85
C GLY A 76 3.62 3.16 9.95
N SER A 77 3.13 4.18 9.25
CA SER A 77 1.71 4.51 9.24
C SER A 77 0.90 3.48 8.47
N PHE A 78 -0.38 3.31 8.84
CA PHE A 78 -1.29 2.40 8.15
C PHE A 78 -1.61 2.86 6.72
N ASN A 79 -1.56 1.94 5.76
CA ASN A 79 -2.08 2.13 4.42
C ASN A 79 -3.38 1.34 4.27
N GLU A 80 -4.50 1.98 4.54
CA GLU A 80 -5.81 1.34 4.61
C GLU A 80 -6.37 0.89 3.25
N ASP A 81 -5.68 1.20 2.15
CA ASP A 81 -6.05 0.73 0.81
C ASP A 81 -5.59 -0.70 0.53
N TYR A 82 -4.62 -1.23 1.30
CA TYR A 82 -3.99 -2.51 1.01
C TYR A 82 -3.81 -3.38 2.25
N CYS A 83 -3.90 -4.70 2.07
CA CYS A 83 -3.51 -5.64 3.11
C CYS A 83 -1.98 -5.81 3.18
N LYS A 84 -1.48 -6.24 4.34
CA LYS A 84 -0.04 -6.44 4.60
C LYS A 84 0.64 -7.48 3.69
N TRP A 85 -0.13 -8.36 3.06
CA TRP A 85 0.39 -9.33 2.10
C TRP A 85 0.55 -8.75 0.69
N CYS A 86 -0.21 -7.70 0.37
CA CYS A 86 -0.09 -7.01 -0.91
C CYS A 86 0.81 -5.77 -0.84
N TYR A 87 0.90 -5.17 0.35
CA TYR A 87 1.68 -3.95 0.56
C TYR A 87 2.29 -3.96 1.96
N ALA A 88 3.61 -3.94 2.05
CA ALA A 88 4.36 -3.91 3.30
C ALA A 88 5.57 -2.99 3.17
N ASP A 89 5.85 -2.23 4.23
CA ASP A 89 7.01 -1.33 4.33
C ASP A 89 7.17 -0.39 3.12
N GLY A 90 6.05 0.14 2.61
CA GLY A 90 6.05 1.05 1.48
C GLY A 90 6.19 0.38 0.11
N THR A 91 6.18 -0.96 0.03
CA THR A 91 6.38 -1.70 -1.22
C THR A 91 5.25 -2.68 -1.52
N TYR A 92 4.94 -2.84 -2.82
CA TYR A 92 3.97 -3.83 -3.28
C TYR A 92 4.63 -5.19 -3.47
N THR A 93 3.94 -6.24 -3.03
CA THR A 93 4.40 -7.63 -3.16
C THR A 93 4.14 -8.20 -4.55
N TYR A 94 3.00 -7.86 -5.14
CA TYR A 94 2.56 -8.39 -6.42
C TYR A 94 2.59 -7.32 -7.50
N ASN A 95 3.14 -7.67 -8.65
CA ASN A 95 3.24 -6.86 -9.86
C ASN A 95 2.71 -7.60 -11.10
N ASP A 96 2.35 -8.86 -10.93
CA ASP A 96 1.73 -9.69 -11.94
C ASP A 96 0.38 -10.18 -11.42
N MET A 97 -0.66 -10.04 -12.24
CA MET A 97 -2.03 -10.39 -11.88
C MET A 97 -2.21 -11.90 -11.80
N ASP A 98 -1.58 -12.64 -12.69
CA ASP A 98 -1.69 -14.11 -12.73
C ASP A 98 -1.00 -14.72 -11.51
N ASP A 99 0.14 -14.21 -11.07
CA ASP A 99 0.81 -14.63 -9.83
C ASP A 99 -0.07 -14.40 -8.61
N LEU A 100 -0.75 -13.26 -8.53
CA LEU A 100 -1.69 -12.97 -7.44
C LEU A 100 -2.91 -13.91 -7.49
N ILE A 101 -3.45 -14.19 -8.68
CA ILE A 101 -4.57 -15.12 -8.86
C ILE A 101 -4.20 -16.49 -8.29
N GLU A 102 -3.01 -17.02 -8.60
CA GLU A 102 -2.57 -18.32 -8.10
C GLU A 102 -2.49 -18.36 -6.57
N VAL A 103 -2.01 -17.30 -5.95
CA VAL A 103 -1.96 -17.19 -4.49
C VAL A 103 -3.35 -17.08 -3.88
N CYS A 104 -4.22 -16.26 -4.45
CA CYS A 104 -5.60 -16.10 -3.96
C CYS A 104 -6.38 -17.41 -4.09
N VAL A 105 -6.31 -18.08 -5.23
CA VAL A 105 -6.99 -19.34 -5.49
C VAL A 105 -6.62 -20.40 -4.45
N LYS A 106 -5.32 -20.55 -4.15
CA LYS A 106 -4.85 -21.51 -3.12
C LYS A 106 -5.47 -21.27 -1.74
N ASN A 107 -5.78 -20.04 -1.40
CA ASN A 107 -6.36 -19.68 -0.10
C ASN A 107 -7.90 -19.65 -0.10
N MET A 108 -8.54 -19.62 -1.27
CA MET A 108 -10.00 -19.53 -1.40
C MET A 108 -10.67 -20.89 -1.58
N VAL A 109 -9.93 -21.91 -2.05
CA VAL A 109 -10.49 -23.25 -2.29
C VAL A 109 -10.99 -23.86 -0.99
N SER A 110 -12.23 -24.35 -1.02
CA SER A 110 -12.90 -25.02 0.10
C SER A 110 -13.85 -26.09 -0.44
N GLU A 111 -14.51 -26.83 0.45
CA GLU A 111 -15.52 -27.86 0.05
C GLU A 111 -16.65 -27.28 -0.80
N ASN A 112 -16.98 -25.99 -0.62
CA ASN A 112 -18.07 -25.29 -1.32
C ASN A 112 -17.61 -24.32 -2.41
N PHE A 113 -16.30 -24.16 -2.61
CA PHE A 113 -15.73 -23.20 -3.58
C PHE A 113 -14.55 -23.81 -4.31
N THR A 114 -14.79 -24.23 -5.54
CA THR A 114 -13.80 -24.94 -6.36
C THR A 114 -12.69 -24.01 -6.85
N GLU A 115 -11.54 -24.58 -7.24
CA GLU A 115 -10.43 -23.86 -7.84
C GLU A 115 -10.86 -23.06 -9.07
N GLU A 116 -11.67 -23.65 -9.95
CA GLU A 116 -12.17 -23.00 -11.15
C GLU A 116 -13.07 -21.80 -10.83
N GLN A 117 -13.94 -21.93 -9.84
CA GLN A 117 -14.78 -20.83 -9.37
C GLN A 117 -13.95 -19.71 -8.75
N ALA A 118 -12.96 -20.05 -7.92
CA ALA A 118 -12.06 -19.08 -7.31
C ALA A 118 -11.27 -18.31 -8.39
N ARG A 119 -10.76 -19.02 -9.39
CA ARG A 119 -10.01 -18.44 -10.50
C ARG A 119 -10.87 -17.51 -11.36
N SER A 120 -12.08 -17.94 -11.69
CA SER A 120 -13.04 -17.10 -12.43
C SER A 120 -13.38 -15.82 -11.66
N TYR A 121 -13.69 -15.98 -10.38
CA TYR A 121 -14.00 -14.85 -9.49
C TYR A 121 -12.84 -13.84 -9.43
N MET A 122 -11.60 -14.30 -9.24
CA MET A 122 -10.45 -13.40 -9.18
C MET A 122 -10.17 -12.69 -10.50
N LYS A 123 -10.33 -13.38 -11.64
CA LYS A 123 -10.20 -12.77 -12.98
C LYS A 123 -11.22 -11.67 -13.24
N GLU A 124 -12.42 -11.79 -12.69
CA GLU A 124 -13.45 -10.75 -12.80
C GLU A 124 -13.23 -9.60 -11.79
N LEU A 125 -12.78 -9.92 -10.57
CA LEU A 125 -12.61 -8.95 -9.51
C LEU A 125 -11.38 -8.05 -9.70
N LEU A 126 -10.19 -8.64 -9.93
CA LEU A 126 -8.92 -7.89 -9.90
C LEU A 126 -8.90 -6.69 -10.85
N PRO A 127 -9.38 -6.77 -12.12
CA PRO A 127 -9.40 -5.62 -13.01
C PRO A 127 -10.28 -4.46 -12.51
N THR A 128 -11.19 -4.72 -11.56
CA THR A 128 -12.05 -3.70 -10.98
C THR A 128 -11.42 -2.93 -9.82
N LEU A 129 -10.29 -3.41 -9.28
CA LEU A 129 -9.61 -2.83 -8.14
C LEU A 129 -8.65 -1.72 -8.58
N ASP A 130 -8.50 -0.68 -7.76
CA ASP A 130 -7.76 0.53 -8.13
C ASP A 130 -6.28 0.28 -8.43
N TYR A 131 -5.67 -0.72 -7.81
CA TYR A 131 -4.28 -1.10 -8.08
C TYR A 131 -4.09 -1.52 -9.54
N TRP A 132 -5.01 -2.32 -10.06
CA TRP A 132 -4.94 -2.89 -11.41
C TRP A 132 -5.52 -1.96 -12.49
N LYS A 133 -6.55 -1.17 -12.16
CA LYS A 133 -7.13 -0.17 -13.10
C LYS A 133 -6.10 0.84 -13.59
N LYS A 134 -5.24 1.34 -12.70
CA LYS A 134 -4.17 2.28 -13.07
C LYS A 134 -3.19 1.69 -14.07
N TYR A 135 -3.10 0.39 -14.08
CA TYR A 135 -2.28 -0.38 -14.99
C TYR A 135 -2.88 -0.47 -16.39
N ASP A 136 -4.19 -0.74 -16.47
CA ASP A 136 -4.92 -0.80 -17.74
C ASP A 136 -5.01 0.58 -18.40
N GLU A 137 -5.23 1.65 -17.63
CA GLU A 137 -5.24 3.01 -18.14
C GLU A 137 -3.89 3.42 -18.78
N LEU A 138 -2.78 2.99 -18.20
CA LEU A 138 -1.44 3.24 -18.76
C LEU A 138 -1.18 2.41 -20.02
N SER A 139 -1.69 1.19 -20.10
CA SER A 139 -1.53 0.33 -21.27
C SER A 139 -2.42 0.74 -22.43
N ASP A 140 -3.66 1.13 -22.18
CA ASP A 140 -4.66 1.45 -23.20
C ASP A 140 -4.42 2.81 -23.88
N ASN A 141 -3.80 3.78 -23.21
CA ASN A 141 -3.60 5.13 -23.71
C ASN A 141 -2.29 5.35 -24.50
N GLY A 142 -1.48 4.32 -24.73
CA GLY A 142 -0.15 4.47 -25.32
C GLY A 142 0.86 5.19 -24.42
N GLN A 143 0.44 5.71 -23.28
CA GLN A 143 1.31 6.41 -22.30
C GLN A 143 2.38 5.47 -21.76
N PHE A 144 2.08 4.19 -21.65
CA PHE A 144 3.01 3.18 -21.22
C PHE A 144 4.21 3.03 -22.18
N GLU A 145 3.96 3.00 -23.49
CA GLU A 145 5.03 2.92 -24.49
C GLU A 145 5.84 4.23 -24.56
N GLU A 146 5.21 5.37 -24.37
CA GLU A 146 5.90 6.65 -24.26
C GLU A 146 6.76 6.72 -22.99
N PHE A 147 6.22 6.26 -21.88
CA PHE A 147 6.94 6.13 -20.62
C PHE A 147 8.13 5.17 -20.74
N LYS A 148 7.95 3.98 -21.36
CA LYS A 148 9.00 3.01 -21.64
C LYS A 148 10.14 3.64 -22.44
N LYS A 149 9.83 4.35 -23.51
CA LYS A 149 10.81 5.06 -24.34
C LYS A 149 11.56 6.11 -23.55
N LYS A 150 10.87 6.90 -22.73
CA LYS A 150 11.47 7.94 -21.90
C LYS A 150 12.43 7.35 -20.87
N LEU A 151 12.01 6.28 -20.18
CA LEU A 151 12.83 5.57 -19.20
C LEU A 151 14.10 4.96 -19.85
N ILE A 152 13.96 4.29 -21.00
CA ILE A 152 15.08 3.72 -21.73
C ILE A 152 16.07 4.82 -22.16
N ASN A 153 15.58 5.95 -22.66
CA ASN A 153 16.43 7.06 -23.03
C ASN A 153 17.19 7.64 -21.83
N GLU A 154 16.52 7.86 -20.70
CA GLU A 154 17.18 8.36 -19.48
C GLU A 154 18.22 7.36 -18.94
N ILE A 155 17.97 6.04 -19.05
CA ILE A 155 18.95 5.00 -18.69
C ILE A 155 20.17 5.06 -19.62
N ASN A 156 19.94 5.17 -20.93
CA ASN A 156 21.04 5.25 -21.91
C ASN A 156 21.88 6.52 -21.75
N GLU A 157 21.26 7.65 -21.37
CA GLU A 157 21.95 8.91 -21.09
C GLU A 157 22.82 8.87 -19.82
N LEU A 158 22.58 7.91 -18.92
CA LEU A 158 23.40 7.73 -17.73
C LEU A 158 24.85 7.30 -18.03
N ASN A 159 25.17 6.97 -19.27
CA ASN A 159 26.49 6.62 -19.82
C ASN A 159 27.31 5.70 -18.92
N VAL A 160 27.08 4.40 -19.07
CA VAL A 160 27.29 3.41 -18.01
C VAL A 160 28.67 2.74 -18.06
N ASP A 161 29.75 3.40 -17.58
CA ASP A 161 31.05 2.75 -17.32
C ASP A 161 31.45 2.83 -15.83
N GLY A 162 30.95 1.90 -14.98
CA GLY A 162 31.39 1.72 -13.57
C GLY A 162 30.33 1.89 -12.47
N MET A 163 30.67 1.41 -11.28
CA MET A 163 29.81 1.23 -10.09
C MET A 163 29.07 2.47 -9.54
N PRO A 164 29.51 3.73 -9.68
CA PRO A 164 28.76 4.90 -9.18
C PRO A 164 27.36 5.09 -9.78
N LYS A 165 26.98 4.25 -10.70
CA LYS A 165 25.78 4.33 -11.52
C LYS A 165 24.61 3.53 -10.96
N VAL A 166 24.87 2.53 -10.12
CA VAL A 166 23.82 1.78 -9.43
C VAL A 166 22.98 2.71 -8.55
N GLU A 167 23.60 3.68 -7.87
CA GLU A 167 22.87 4.67 -7.07
C GLU A 167 22.00 5.59 -7.95
N LYS A 168 22.55 6.06 -9.08
CA LYS A 168 21.81 6.89 -10.04
C LYS A 168 20.69 6.09 -10.72
N LEU A 169 20.96 4.85 -11.06
CA LEU A 169 19.95 3.94 -11.62
C LEU A 169 18.85 3.65 -10.62
N ASN A 170 19.19 3.37 -9.36
CA ASN A 170 18.22 3.17 -8.29
C ASN A 170 17.39 4.43 -8.01
N ALA A 171 18.00 5.62 -8.05
CA ALA A 171 17.29 6.89 -7.93
C ALA A 171 16.33 7.12 -9.10
N LEU A 172 16.75 6.77 -10.32
CA LEU A 172 15.91 6.86 -11.53
C LEU A 172 14.74 5.88 -11.46
N VAL A 173 14.99 4.62 -11.11
CA VAL A 173 13.94 3.61 -10.90
C VAL A 173 12.98 4.06 -9.82
N GLY A 174 13.49 4.55 -8.69
CA GLY A 174 12.67 5.08 -7.59
C GLY A 174 11.77 6.25 -8.04
N LYS A 175 12.29 7.15 -8.87
CA LYS A 175 11.52 8.27 -9.43
C LYS A 175 10.31 7.76 -10.24
N TYR A 176 10.51 6.78 -11.12
CA TYR A 176 9.45 6.32 -12.00
C TYR A 176 8.51 5.30 -11.33
N VAL A 177 9.00 4.48 -10.40
CA VAL A 177 8.18 3.49 -9.70
C VAL A 177 7.30 4.13 -8.62
N ASN A 178 7.82 5.11 -7.88
CA ASN A 178 7.15 5.60 -6.67
C ASN A 178 6.42 6.94 -6.84
N LEU A 179 6.74 7.77 -7.83
CA LEU A 179 6.29 9.16 -7.84
C LEU A 179 5.32 9.54 -8.96
N GLU A 180 5.56 9.14 -10.19
CA GLU A 180 4.73 9.61 -11.30
C GLU A 180 3.76 8.56 -11.84
N TYR A 181 4.13 7.29 -11.83
CA TYR A 181 3.39 6.26 -12.55
C TYR A 181 2.96 5.08 -11.69
N ARG A 182 3.39 4.97 -10.43
CA ARG A 182 3.10 3.86 -9.52
C ARG A 182 3.25 2.48 -10.18
N LEU A 183 4.26 2.36 -11.03
CA LEU A 183 4.55 1.08 -11.67
C LEU A 183 4.96 0.07 -10.61
N PRO A 184 4.48 -1.15 -10.68
CA PRO A 184 4.97 -2.24 -9.87
C PRO A 184 6.48 -2.42 -10.06
N ASN A 185 7.22 -2.61 -8.95
CA ASN A 185 8.69 -2.76 -8.96
C ASN A 185 9.21 -3.78 -9.99
N GLY A 186 8.46 -4.87 -10.25
CA GLY A 186 8.83 -5.88 -11.23
C GLY A 186 8.83 -5.42 -12.68
N GLN A 187 8.03 -4.41 -13.03
CA GLN A 187 8.04 -3.88 -14.39
C GLN A 187 9.20 -2.93 -14.65
N ALA A 188 9.54 -2.08 -13.68
CA ALA A 188 10.76 -1.28 -13.80
C ALA A 188 11.99 -2.19 -13.98
N ALA A 189 12.07 -3.29 -13.25
CA ALA A 189 13.14 -4.29 -13.41
C ALA A 189 13.11 -4.98 -14.78
N LYS A 190 11.94 -5.23 -15.35
CA LYS A 190 11.77 -5.80 -16.68
C LYS A 190 12.29 -4.86 -17.77
N PHE A 191 12.00 -3.56 -17.68
CA PHE A 191 12.52 -2.55 -18.62
C PHE A 191 14.03 -2.35 -18.50
N LEU A 192 14.57 -2.41 -17.28
CA LEU A 192 16.01 -2.31 -17.04
C LEU A 192 16.80 -3.48 -17.66
N ASN A 193 16.20 -4.65 -17.74
CA ASN A 193 16.81 -5.83 -18.38
C ASN A 193 16.69 -5.82 -19.92
N GLU A 194 15.79 -5.00 -20.49
CA GLU A 194 15.62 -4.84 -21.94
C GLU A 194 16.44 -3.66 -22.51
N ALA A 195 16.98 -2.79 -21.64
CA ALA A 195 17.83 -1.65 -21.99
C ALA A 195 19.32 -1.98 -21.79
#